data_c5c9a8f9e3681910a14778a2d01040ff
#
_entry.id   c5c9a8f9e3681910a14778a2d01040ff
#
_cell.length_a   1.000
_cell.length_b   1.000
_cell.length_c   1.000
_cell.angle_alpha   90.00
_cell.angle_beta   90.00
_cell.angle_gamma   90.00
#
_symmetry.space_group_name_H-M   'P 1'
#
loop_
_entity.id
_entity.type
_entity.pdbx_description
1 polymer ?
#
loop_
_entity_poly.entity_id
_entity_poly.type
_entity_poly.pdbx_seq_one_letter_code
_entity_poly.pdbx_strand_id
1 'polypeptide(L)'
;MNKLAVLEGILFVVGDEGITLEKICEVLEIDEKEARKLLNDLQKEYEKAERGIRISYLSNSFKLTTKKEHIEYYQKLVKDTSGTETL
;
A
#
# COMPACT_ATOMS: atom_id res chain seq x y z
N MET A 1 -6.85 -1.97 -20.53
CA MET A 1 -6.48 -1.37 -19.23
C MET A 1 -5.92 -2.45 -18.31
N ASN A 2 -4.85 -2.10 -17.60
CA ASN A 2 -4.21 -3.04 -16.67
C ASN A 2 -4.76 -2.82 -15.26
N LYS A 3 -5.62 -3.71 -14.82
CA LYS A 3 -6.28 -3.55 -13.51
C LYS A 3 -5.28 -3.62 -12.35
N LEU A 4 -4.19 -4.37 -12.51
CA LEU A 4 -3.17 -4.43 -11.46
C LEU A 4 -2.52 -3.05 -11.27
N ALA A 5 -2.21 -2.39 -12.37
CA ALA A 5 -1.62 -1.06 -12.31
C ALA A 5 -2.60 -0.05 -11.74
N VAL A 6 -3.88 -0.18 -12.08
CA VAL A 6 -4.89 0.70 -11.54
C VAL A 6 -5.04 0.50 -10.03
N LEU A 7 -5.00 -0.77 -9.58
CA LEU A 7 -5.06 -1.05 -8.15
C LEU A 7 -3.89 -0.41 -7.42
N GLU A 8 -2.70 -0.50 -7.98
CA GLU A 8 -1.54 0.15 -7.38
C GLU A 8 -1.75 1.65 -7.24
N GLY A 9 -2.27 2.27 -8.29
CA GLY A 9 -2.58 3.70 -8.26
C GLY A 9 -3.61 4.05 -7.21
N ILE A 10 -4.64 3.21 -7.07
CA ILE A 10 -5.67 3.41 -6.05
C ILE A 10 -5.04 3.40 -4.65
N LEU A 11 -4.19 2.41 -4.40
CA LEU A 11 -3.53 2.30 -3.09
C LEU A 11 -2.65 3.52 -2.81
N PHE A 12 -2.03 4.05 -3.83
CA PHE A 12 -1.22 5.25 -3.69
C PHE A 12 -2.10 6.47 -3.35
N VAL A 13 -3.20 6.61 -4.07
CA VAL A 13 -4.08 7.78 -3.91
C VAL A 13 -4.75 7.80 -2.54
N VAL A 14 -5.20 6.64 -2.04
CA VAL A 14 -5.90 6.62 -0.75
C VAL A 14 -4.96 6.84 0.43
N GLY A 15 -3.66 6.62 0.25
CA GLY A 15 -2.71 6.89 1.30
C GLY A 15 -3.01 6.16 2.59
N ASP A 16 -2.82 6.85 3.71
CA ASP A 16 -2.96 6.23 5.03
C ASP A 16 -4.39 5.84 5.36
N GLU A 17 -5.36 6.41 4.69
CA GLU A 17 -6.76 6.04 4.96
C GLU A 17 -7.05 4.61 4.51
N GLY A 18 -6.35 4.18 3.46
CA GLY A 18 -6.58 2.86 2.93
C GLY A 18 -7.90 2.74 2.19
N ILE A 19 -8.19 1.52 1.76
CA ILE A 19 -9.40 1.25 0.99
C ILE A 19 -9.90 -0.15 1.36
N THR A 20 -11.23 -0.28 1.47
CA THR A 20 -11.83 -1.57 1.80
C THR A 20 -11.89 -2.45 0.56
N LEU A 21 -12.03 -3.75 0.79
CA LEU A 21 -12.18 -4.70 -0.32
C LEU A 21 -13.40 -4.36 -1.15
N GLU A 22 -14.51 -4.03 -0.47
CA GLU A 22 -15.75 -3.69 -1.16
C GLU A 22 -15.55 -2.51 -2.09
N LYS A 23 -14.81 -1.51 -1.64
CA LYS A 23 -14.60 -0.31 -2.46
C LYS A 23 -13.69 -0.62 -3.65
N ILE A 24 -12.72 -1.48 -3.47
CA ILE A 24 -11.88 -1.93 -4.59
C ILE A 24 -12.75 -2.59 -5.65
N CYS A 25 -13.63 -3.49 -5.22
CA CYS A 25 -14.53 -4.16 -6.15
C CYS A 25 -15.40 -3.19 -6.90
N GLU A 26 -15.93 -2.20 -6.19
CA GLU A 26 -16.80 -1.21 -6.78
C GLU A 26 -16.06 -0.37 -7.82
N VAL A 27 -14.90 0.12 -7.47
CA VAL A 27 -14.15 1.01 -8.35
C VAL A 27 -13.65 0.28 -9.60
N LEU A 28 -13.17 -0.95 -9.43
CA LEU A 28 -12.63 -1.73 -10.54
C LEU A 28 -13.69 -2.52 -11.28
N GLU A 29 -14.92 -2.57 -10.74
CA GLU A 29 -16.03 -3.31 -11.32
C GLU A 29 -15.67 -4.79 -11.46
N ILE A 30 -15.20 -5.37 -10.37
CA ILE A 30 -14.81 -6.77 -10.30
C ILE A 30 -15.42 -7.39 -9.05
N ASP A 31 -15.42 -8.73 -9.00
CA ASP A 31 -15.90 -9.41 -7.81
C ASP A 31 -14.77 -9.57 -6.78
N GLU A 32 -15.16 -10.07 -5.61
CA GLU A 32 -14.22 -10.22 -4.50
C GLU A 32 -13.07 -11.15 -4.84
N LYS A 33 -13.37 -12.22 -5.55
CA LYS A 33 -12.36 -13.21 -5.90
C LYS A 33 -11.27 -12.58 -6.76
N GLU A 34 -11.69 -11.82 -7.75
CA GLU A 34 -10.73 -11.16 -8.63
C GLU A 34 -9.95 -10.08 -7.89
N ALA A 35 -10.63 -9.33 -7.01
CA ALA A 35 -9.95 -8.31 -6.22
C ALA A 35 -8.86 -8.91 -5.33
N ARG A 36 -9.17 -10.04 -4.68
CA ARG A 36 -8.19 -10.72 -3.84
C ARG A 36 -7.01 -11.24 -4.65
N LYS A 37 -7.29 -11.72 -5.86
CA LYS A 37 -6.23 -12.19 -6.74
C LYS A 37 -5.29 -11.05 -7.12
N LEU A 38 -5.86 -9.90 -7.47
CA LEU A 38 -5.05 -8.74 -7.83
C LEU A 38 -4.21 -8.25 -6.65
N LEU A 39 -4.80 -8.21 -5.46
CA LEU A 39 -4.06 -7.82 -4.26
C LEU A 39 -2.90 -8.78 -4.00
N ASN A 40 -3.15 -10.07 -4.17
CA ASN A 40 -2.11 -11.07 -3.97
C ASN A 40 -1.00 -10.95 -4.99
N ASP A 41 -1.36 -10.73 -6.25
CA ASP A 41 -0.36 -10.57 -7.32
C ASP A 41 0.49 -9.34 -7.08
N LEU A 42 -0.13 -8.25 -6.66
CA LEU A 42 0.61 -7.01 -6.38
C LEU A 42 1.52 -7.19 -5.18
N GLN A 43 1.04 -7.89 -4.14
CA GLN A 43 1.87 -8.14 -2.96
C GLN A 43 3.09 -8.96 -3.33
N LYS A 44 2.94 -9.93 -4.24
CA LYS A 44 4.09 -10.72 -4.69
C LYS A 44 5.12 -9.86 -5.37
N GLU A 45 4.67 -8.88 -6.15
CA GLU A 45 5.59 -7.94 -6.78
C GLU A 45 6.38 -7.18 -5.72
N TYR A 46 5.70 -6.77 -4.64
CA TYR A 46 6.34 -6.01 -3.58
C TYR A 46 7.24 -6.86 -2.68
N GLU A 47 7.13 -8.19 -2.77
CA GLU A 47 8.02 -9.06 -1.99
C GLU A 47 9.44 -9.05 -2.53
N LYS A 48 9.64 -8.57 -3.74
CA LYS A 48 10.98 -8.49 -4.31
C LYS A 48 11.85 -7.55 -3.46
N ALA A 49 13.11 -7.93 -3.32
CA ALA A 49 14.04 -7.16 -2.49
C ALA A 49 14.21 -5.73 -2.97
N GLU A 50 13.98 -5.49 -4.25
CA GLU A 50 14.14 -4.16 -4.83
C GLU A 50 12.99 -3.21 -4.49
N ARG A 51 11.92 -3.72 -3.89
CA ARG A 51 10.75 -2.91 -3.57
C ARG A 51 10.80 -2.44 -2.13
N GLY A 52 10.44 -1.20 -1.92
CA GLY A 52 10.48 -0.61 -0.58
C GLY A 52 9.15 -0.54 0.13
N ILE A 53 8.09 -0.98 -0.52
CA ILE A 53 6.75 -0.90 0.06
C ILE A 53 6.08 -2.26 0.06
N ARG A 54 5.01 -2.37 0.81
CA ARG A 54 4.21 -3.58 0.87
C ARG A 54 2.75 -3.19 1.11
N ILE A 55 1.84 -4.13 0.84
CA ILE A 55 0.43 -3.92 1.13
C ILE A 55 0.18 -4.39 2.56
N SER A 56 -0.46 -3.56 3.35
CA SER A 56 -0.83 -3.88 4.71
C SER A 56 -2.35 -3.90 4.83
N TYR A 57 -2.87 -4.81 5.64
CA TYR A 57 -4.31 -4.92 5.89
C TYR A 57 -4.54 -4.73 7.38
N LEU A 58 -5.27 -3.70 7.74
CA LEU A 58 -5.53 -3.39 9.13
C LEU A 58 -6.85 -2.64 9.22
N SER A 59 -7.68 -3.01 10.21
CA SER A 59 -8.95 -2.34 10.43
C SER A 59 -9.83 -2.35 9.18
N ASN A 60 -9.86 -3.48 8.51
CA ASN A 60 -10.69 -3.70 7.32
C ASN A 60 -10.28 -2.84 6.12
N SER A 61 -9.07 -2.32 6.11
CA SER A 61 -8.57 -1.48 5.02
C SER A 61 -7.22 -1.95 4.53
N PHE A 62 -7.01 -1.84 3.22
CA PHE A 62 -5.72 -2.10 2.59
C PHE A 62 -5.02 -0.78 2.33
N LYS A 63 -3.73 -0.74 2.59
CA LYS A 63 -2.93 0.45 2.31
C LYS A 63 -1.48 0.06 2.09
N LEU A 64 -0.71 0.97 1.51
CA LEU A 64 0.71 0.75 1.31
C LEU A 64 1.48 1.20 2.55
N THR A 65 2.45 0.39 2.96
CA THR A 65 3.33 0.73 4.08
C THR A 65 4.75 0.41 3.67
N THR A 66 5.71 0.92 4.45
CA THR A 66 7.10 0.60 4.21
C THR A 66 7.43 -0.76 4.80
N LYS A 67 8.54 -1.33 4.35
CA LYS A 67 9.00 -2.62 4.86
C LYS A 67 9.76 -2.43 6.15
N LYS A 68 9.53 -3.36 7.10
CA LYS A 68 10.16 -3.28 8.41
C LYS A 68 11.67 -3.34 8.35
N GLU A 69 12.21 -4.08 7.41
CA GLU A 69 13.66 -4.27 7.33
C GLU A 69 14.41 -2.99 7.01
N HIS A 70 13.70 -1.95 6.57
CA HIS A 70 14.32 -0.66 6.25
C HIS A 70 14.00 0.42 7.28
N ILE A 71 13.44 0.04 8.42
CA ILE A 71 12.88 1.00 9.37
C ILE A 71 13.91 2.00 9.87
N GLU A 72 15.15 1.57 10.06
CA GLU A 72 16.16 2.47 10.62
C GLU A 72 16.45 3.65 9.68
N TYR A 73 16.33 3.45 8.38
CA TYR A 73 16.52 4.54 7.42
C TYR A 73 15.37 5.54 7.50
N TYR A 74 14.16 5.02 7.62
CA TYR A 74 12.98 5.87 7.68
C TYR A 74 12.93 6.63 9.00
N GLN A 75 13.44 6.03 10.07
CA GLN A 75 13.49 6.70 11.36
C GLN A 75 14.44 7.91 11.30
N LYS A 76 15.53 7.78 10.57
CA LYS A 76 16.45 8.91 10.40
C LYS A 76 15.76 10.05 9.68
N LEU A 77 14.97 9.74 8.67
CA LEU A 77 14.25 10.76 7.93
C LEU A 77 13.24 11.49 8.82
N VAL A 78 12.46 10.74 9.58
CA VAL A 78 11.45 11.33 10.46
C VAL A 78 12.11 12.15 11.55
N LYS A 79 13.21 11.64 12.10
CA LYS A 79 13.92 12.36 13.15
C LYS A 79 14.43 13.70 12.65
N ASP A 80 14.99 13.72 11.45
CA ASP A 80 15.48 14.98 10.87
C ASP A 80 14.31 15.95 10.68
N THR A 81 13.20 15.44 10.18
CA THR A 81 12.01 16.24 9.95
C THR A 81 11.49 16.80 11.27
N SER A 82 11.42 15.96 12.28
CA SER A 82 10.97 16.40 13.61
C SER A 82 11.87 17.48 14.16
N GLY A 83 13.17 17.32 13.98
CA GLY A 83 14.12 18.28 14.47
C GLY A 83 13.94 19.65 13.84
N THR A 84 13.61 19.70 12.57
CA THR A 84 13.41 20.95 11.90
C THR A 84 12.08 21.58 12.20
N GLU A 85 11.08 20.75 12.36
CA GLU A 85 9.73 21.27 12.52
C GLU A 85 9.44 21.76 13.89
N THR A 86 10.09 21.18 14.85
CA THR A 86 9.83 21.54 16.24
C THR A 86 8.33 21.44 16.55
N LEU A 87 7.75 20.43 16.09
CA LEU A 87 6.30 20.25 16.25
C LEU A 87 5.86 20.05 17.68
#